data_df83f9e69e2804813ff0ddcc5be1c490
#
_entry.id   df83f9e69e2804813ff0ddcc5be1c490
#
_cell.length_a   1.000
_cell.length_b   1.000
_cell.length_c   1.000
_cell.angle_alpha   90.00
_cell.angle_beta   90.00
_cell.angle_gamma   90.00
#
_symmetry.space_group_name_H-M   'P 1'
#
loop_
_entity.id
_entity.type
_entity.pdbx_description
1 polymer ?
#
loop_
_entity_poly.entity_id
_entity_poly.type
_entity_poly.pdbx_seq_one_letter_code
_entity_poly.pdbx_strand_id
1 'polypeptide(L)'
;KRVIIEDDIKLDYSDVLIRPKRSTLTSRFDVDLERTYTFYHSGKEWTGVPIMASNMDTTGTFEMHKKLSQSGMVTCIARHYNTNGKNWDRAERKNNLCVMSGISNEEILEIVGVANTFPEIVFVGLDVANGYTINFVESIKLLRSHLGNNATIIAGNVVTADMTAELILAGADIVKVGIGGGSVCTTRIKTGIGYPQLSAVIECADAAHGIGGHIIADGGCNSSGDMVKAFAAGADFVMIGGMLAGHEECDGKLVFEDDNPEPIGMEFYGMASKTAMDKHGHSNREYRGEEGKTVTVPYRGSIEHTASDILGGIRSACTYVGAKRLKDLPKCTTFVKVNNTHNRIYE
;
A
#
# COMPACT_ATOMS: atom_id res chain seq x y z
N LYS A 1 29.93 -10.65 -20.15
CA LYS A 1 28.50 -10.21 -20.18
C LYS A 1 28.45 -8.71 -20.40
N ARG A 2 27.58 -8.23 -21.32
CA ARG A 2 27.43 -6.82 -21.61
C ARG A 2 26.45 -6.20 -20.61
N VAL A 3 26.73 -5.00 -20.08
CA VAL A 3 25.77 -4.20 -19.33
C VAL A 3 24.67 -3.76 -20.29
N ILE A 4 23.42 -3.89 -19.88
CA ILE A 4 22.23 -3.50 -20.65
C ILE A 4 21.66 -2.23 -20.04
N ILE A 5 21.33 -1.26 -20.88
CA ILE A 5 20.57 -0.07 -20.51
C ILE A 5 19.26 -0.15 -21.30
N GLU A 6 18.14 -0.06 -20.60
CA GLU A 6 16.82 0.04 -21.25
C GLU A 6 16.61 1.49 -21.72
N ASP A 7 16.26 1.67 -22.98
CA ASP A 7 16.11 3.00 -23.57
C ASP A 7 14.80 3.71 -23.21
N ASP A 8 13.79 2.96 -22.80
CA ASP A 8 12.50 3.50 -22.38
C ASP A 8 12.62 4.31 -21.10
N ILE A 9 12.21 5.58 -21.15
CA ILE A 9 12.16 6.43 -19.98
C ILE A 9 11.00 6.00 -19.10
N LYS A 10 11.31 5.55 -17.87
CA LYS A 10 10.31 5.20 -16.86
C LYS A 10 9.89 6.46 -16.10
N LEU A 11 8.62 6.48 -15.69
CA LEU A 11 7.96 7.67 -15.12
C LEU A 11 7.46 7.42 -13.70
N ASP A 12 7.66 8.41 -12.83
CA ASP A 12 7.00 8.53 -11.53
C ASP A 12 5.68 9.31 -11.66
N TYR A 13 4.87 9.37 -10.61
CA TYR A 13 3.60 10.12 -10.63
C TYR A 13 3.79 11.61 -10.91
N SER A 14 4.90 12.21 -10.47
CA SER A 14 5.23 13.62 -10.71
C SER A 14 5.55 13.95 -12.17
N ASP A 15 5.83 12.95 -13.00
CA ASP A 15 6.19 13.12 -14.40
C ASP A 15 5.00 13.25 -15.34
N VAL A 16 3.78 13.07 -14.82
CA VAL A 16 2.54 13.10 -15.59
C VAL A 16 1.43 13.86 -14.88
N LEU A 17 0.50 14.36 -15.70
CA LEU A 17 -0.85 14.75 -15.27
C LEU A 17 -1.90 13.97 -16.07
N ILE A 18 -3.12 13.91 -15.54
CA ILE A 18 -4.27 13.35 -16.26
C ILE A 18 -4.96 14.49 -17.02
N ARG A 19 -5.13 14.29 -18.31
CA ARG A 19 -5.80 15.28 -19.17
C ARG A 19 -7.30 15.29 -18.89
N PRO A 20 -7.92 16.45 -18.62
CA PRO A 20 -9.37 16.56 -18.49
C PRO A 20 -10.07 16.13 -19.77
N LYS A 21 -11.25 15.54 -19.65
CA LYS A 21 -12.09 15.12 -20.76
C LYS A 21 -13.52 15.61 -20.57
N ARG A 22 -14.26 15.66 -21.65
CA ARG A 22 -15.70 15.96 -21.59
C ARG A 22 -16.39 14.93 -20.68
N SER A 23 -17.16 15.42 -19.72
CA SER A 23 -17.87 14.61 -18.73
C SER A 23 -19.35 14.96 -18.73
N THR A 24 -20.18 13.95 -18.53
CA THR A 24 -21.62 14.10 -18.29
C THR A 24 -21.97 14.09 -16.82
N LEU A 25 -20.97 13.89 -15.94
CA LEU A 25 -21.16 13.90 -14.49
C LEU A 25 -21.31 15.34 -13.99
N THR A 26 -22.40 15.61 -13.27
CA THR A 26 -22.73 16.92 -12.72
C THR A 26 -22.40 17.04 -11.25
N SER A 27 -22.27 15.92 -10.55
CA SER A 27 -22.00 15.88 -9.13
C SER A 27 -20.92 14.84 -8.77
N ARG A 28 -20.10 15.16 -7.78
CA ARG A 28 -19.16 14.20 -7.17
C ARG A 28 -19.88 13.06 -6.45
N PHE A 29 -21.11 13.27 -6.01
CA PHE A 29 -21.95 12.24 -5.40
C PHE A 29 -22.36 11.14 -6.37
N ASP A 30 -22.29 11.38 -7.69
CA ASP A 30 -22.59 10.38 -8.71
C ASP A 30 -21.47 9.38 -8.92
N VAL A 31 -20.32 9.59 -8.27
CA VAL A 31 -19.12 8.74 -8.42
C VAL A 31 -19.10 7.66 -7.35
N ASP A 32 -19.09 6.41 -7.82
CA ASP A 32 -18.93 5.23 -6.97
C ASP A 32 -17.44 4.83 -6.85
N LEU A 33 -16.91 4.86 -5.64
CA LEU A 33 -15.53 4.47 -5.32
C LEU A 33 -15.39 3.01 -4.89
N GLU A 34 -16.48 2.31 -4.61
CA GLU A 34 -16.41 0.90 -4.24
C GLU A 34 -16.02 0.03 -5.42
N ARG A 35 -15.25 -1.00 -5.12
CA ARG A 35 -14.85 -2.05 -6.05
C ARG A 35 -15.23 -3.41 -5.46
N THR A 36 -15.69 -4.30 -6.31
CA THR A 36 -15.85 -5.71 -5.98
C THR A 36 -14.82 -6.51 -6.76
N TYR A 37 -14.06 -7.34 -6.06
CA TYR A 37 -13.08 -8.25 -6.63
C TYR A 37 -13.41 -9.68 -6.25
N THR A 38 -13.25 -10.60 -7.22
CA THR A 38 -13.18 -12.03 -6.97
C THR A 38 -11.76 -12.48 -7.26
N PHE A 39 -11.09 -13.08 -6.26
CA PHE A 39 -9.68 -13.41 -6.36
C PHE A 39 -9.46 -14.80 -6.94
N TYR A 40 -8.45 -14.93 -7.80
CA TYR A 40 -8.26 -16.11 -8.64
C TYR A 40 -7.99 -17.40 -7.84
N HIS A 41 -7.02 -17.39 -6.92
CA HIS A 41 -6.65 -18.58 -6.16
C HIS A 41 -7.58 -18.87 -4.98
N SER A 42 -8.02 -17.84 -4.27
CA SER A 42 -8.89 -18.00 -3.12
C SER A 42 -10.35 -18.19 -3.50
N GLY A 43 -10.78 -17.66 -4.65
CA GLY A 43 -12.18 -17.60 -5.02
C GLY A 43 -13.01 -16.68 -4.12
N LYS A 44 -12.38 -16.03 -3.11
CA LYS A 44 -13.07 -15.10 -2.22
C LYS A 44 -13.48 -13.83 -2.95
N GLU A 45 -14.60 -13.28 -2.52
CA GLU A 45 -15.06 -11.96 -2.95
C GLU A 45 -14.82 -10.93 -1.85
N TRP A 46 -14.45 -9.72 -2.25
CA TRP A 46 -14.35 -8.58 -1.36
C TRP A 46 -14.95 -7.34 -2.05
N THR A 47 -15.70 -6.55 -1.28
CA THR A 47 -16.26 -5.27 -1.72
C THR A 47 -15.89 -4.17 -0.74
N GLY A 48 -15.41 -3.04 -1.25
CA GLY A 48 -15.03 -1.87 -0.46
C GLY A 48 -14.32 -0.82 -1.29
N VAL A 49 -13.81 0.19 -0.63
CA VAL A 49 -12.94 1.21 -1.24
C VAL A 49 -11.50 0.68 -1.23
N PRO A 50 -10.87 0.50 -2.39
CA PRO A 50 -9.61 -0.24 -2.50
C PRO A 50 -8.37 0.59 -2.11
N ILE A 51 -8.42 1.19 -0.95
CA ILE A 51 -7.34 1.93 -0.31
C ILE A 51 -6.91 1.17 0.93
N MET A 52 -5.61 0.96 1.08
CA MET A 52 -5.03 0.20 2.18
C MET A 52 -4.08 1.07 3.01
N ALA A 53 -4.27 1.09 4.33
CA ALA A 53 -3.24 1.58 5.23
C ALA A 53 -2.10 0.57 5.30
N SER A 54 -0.85 1.04 5.18
CA SER A 54 0.34 0.20 5.20
C SER A 54 0.57 -0.44 6.57
N ASN A 55 1.16 -1.62 6.57
CA ASN A 55 1.53 -2.38 7.77
C ASN A 55 2.80 -1.85 8.47
N MET A 56 2.96 -0.53 8.49
CA MET A 56 4.02 0.12 9.26
C MET A 56 3.63 0.19 10.73
N ASP A 57 4.62 0.20 11.61
CA ASP A 57 4.40 0.27 13.07
C ASP A 57 3.47 1.41 13.48
N THR A 58 3.59 2.55 12.81
CA THR A 58 2.85 3.77 13.13
C THR A 58 1.44 3.80 12.55
N THR A 59 1.23 3.27 11.36
CA THR A 59 -0.04 3.39 10.61
C THR A 59 -0.88 2.12 10.59
N GLY A 60 -0.25 0.94 10.75
CA GLY A 60 -0.93 -0.35 10.73
C GLY A 60 -1.52 -0.74 12.09
N THR A 61 -2.41 0.08 12.64
CA THR A 61 -2.99 -0.10 13.98
C THR A 61 -4.46 -0.51 13.94
N PHE A 62 -4.96 -1.11 15.01
CA PHE A 62 -6.38 -1.42 15.15
C PHE A 62 -7.26 -0.17 15.31
N GLU A 63 -6.72 0.92 15.87
CA GLU A 63 -7.43 2.20 15.94
C GLU A 63 -7.59 2.82 14.54
N MET A 64 -6.54 2.74 13.70
CA MET A 64 -6.63 3.13 12.29
C MET A 64 -7.69 2.30 11.55
N HIS A 65 -7.69 0.98 11.74
CA HIS A 65 -8.70 0.09 11.17
C HIS A 65 -10.12 0.47 11.58
N LYS A 66 -10.35 0.74 12.87
CA LYS A 66 -11.66 1.12 13.41
C LYS A 66 -12.26 2.32 12.68
N LYS A 67 -11.44 3.28 12.28
CA LYS A 67 -11.86 4.46 11.55
C LYS A 67 -11.97 4.23 10.04
N LEU A 68 -10.92 3.72 9.41
CA LEU A 68 -10.87 3.55 7.96
C LEU A 68 -11.91 2.53 7.45
N SER A 69 -12.19 1.48 8.21
CA SER A 69 -13.18 0.47 7.83
C SER A 69 -14.62 1.02 7.74
N GLN A 70 -14.92 2.14 8.40
CA GLN A 70 -16.22 2.83 8.28
C GLN A 70 -16.44 3.38 6.86
N SER A 71 -15.37 3.71 6.16
CA SER A 71 -15.39 4.14 4.75
C SER A 71 -15.10 2.99 3.78
N GLY A 72 -15.11 1.74 4.26
CA GLY A 72 -14.84 0.56 3.42
C GLY A 72 -13.39 0.34 3.04
N MET A 73 -12.44 1.09 3.65
CA MET A 73 -11.00 0.94 3.41
C MET A 73 -10.42 -0.22 4.23
N VAL A 74 -9.27 -0.74 3.79
CA VAL A 74 -8.53 -1.83 4.41
C VAL A 74 -7.39 -1.30 5.26
N THR A 75 -7.10 -1.96 6.39
CA THR A 75 -5.88 -1.71 7.16
C THR A 75 -5.03 -2.98 7.22
N CYS A 76 -3.79 -2.86 6.76
CA CYS A 76 -2.78 -3.89 6.96
C CYS A 76 -2.14 -3.69 8.32
N ILE A 77 -2.35 -4.66 9.21
CA ILE A 77 -1.91 -4.56 10.61
C ILE A 77 -0.40 -4.80 10.70
N ALA A 78 0.27 -3.98 11.49
CA ALA A 78 1.70 -4.11 11.75
C ALA A 78 2.01 -5.44 12.45
N ARG A 79 3.12 -6.08 12.08
CA ARG A 79 3.48 -7.46 12.48
C ARG A 79 3.50 -7.68 13.99
N HIS A 80 3.93 -6.70 14.76
CA HIS A 80 4.02 -6.83 16.23
C HIS A 80 2.66 -7.03 16.92
N TYR A 81 1.54 -6.84 16.20
CA TYR A 81 0.20 -7.15 16.72
C TYR A 81 -0.25 -8.59 16.45
N ASN A 82 0.47 -9.37 15.62
CA ASN A 82 0.01 -10.70 15.22
C ASN A 82 -0.21 -11.65 16.38
N THR A 83 0.64 -11.60 17.40
CA THR A 83 0.53 -12.42 18.62
C THR A 83 -0.53 -11.95 19.60
N ASN A 84 -1.12 -10.77 19.41
CA ASN A 84 -2.10 -10.20 20.32
C ASN A 84 -3.54 -10.58 19.97
N GLY A 85 -3.95 -11.79 20.29
CA GLY A 85 -5.29 -12.33 19.98
C GLY A 85 -6.45 -11.46 20.42
N LYS A 86 -6.33 -10.73 21.54
CA LYS A 86 -7.40 -9.88 22.07
C LYS A 86 -7.78 -8.74 21.12
N ASN A 87 -6.83 -8.17 20.40
CA ASN A 87 -7.12 -7.11 19.45
C ASN A 87 -7.85 -7.65 18.22
N TRP A 88 -7.45 -8.82 17.73
CA TRP A 88 -8.13 -9.51 16.64
C TRP A 88 -9.56 -9.89 16.99
N ASP A 89 -9.81 -10.40 18.22
CA ASP A 89 -11.15 -10.72 18.72
C ASP A 89 -12.09 -9.52 18.72
N ARG A 90 -11.61 -8.37 19.19
CA ARG A 90 -12.41 -7.16 19.36
C ARG A 90 -12.64 -6.38 18.07
N ALA A 91 -11.85 -6.63 17.04
CA ALA A 91 -11.98 -5.92 15.80
C ALA A 91 -13.33 -6.20 15.11
N GLU A 92 -14.00 -5.15 14.72
CA GLU A 92 -15.18 -5.20 13.85
C GLU A 92 -14.77 -5.21 12.39
N ARG A 93 -15.67 -5.52 11.46
CA ARG A 93 -15.43 -5.48 10.00
C ARG A 93 -14.10 -6.16 9.59
N LYS A 94 -13.89 -7.36 10.10
CA LYS A 94 -12.65 -8.12 9.88
C LYS A 94 -12.34 -8.39 8.40
N ASN A 95 -13.33 -8.32 7.51
CA ASN A 95 -13.14 -8.37 6.05
C ASN A 95 -12.32 -7.19 5.50
N ASN A 96 -12.16 -6.11 6.26
CA ASN A 96 -11.31 -4.97 5.93
C ASN A 96 -9.98 -4.96 6.70
N LEU A 97 -9.62 -6.09 7.28
CA LEU A 97 -8.31 -6.33 7.89
C LEU A 97 -7.41 -7.14 6.95
N CYS A 98 -6.12 -6.83 7.02
CA CYS A 98 -5.08 -7.63 6.40
C CYS A 98 -4.04 -7.99 7.45
N VAL A 99 -3.68 -9.26 7.56
CA VAL A 99 -2.57 -9.74 8.38
C VAL A 99 -1.34 -9.96 7.53
N MET A 100 -0.22 -9.38 7.94
CA MET A 100 1.04 -9.41 7.17
C MET A 100 2.17 -10.03 8.01
N SER A 101 3.09 -10.71 7.35
CA SER A 101 4.29 -11.26 7.99
C SER A 101 5.54 -11.22 7.09
N GLY A 102 6.67 -11.62 7.66
CA GLY A 102 7.87 -12.01 6.92
C GLY A 102 7.76 -13.44 6.39
N ILE A 103 8.92 -14.02 6.10
CA ILE A 103 9.01 -15.32 5.41
C ILE A 103 9.63 -16.44 6.26
N SER A 104 9.90 -16.22 7.54
CA SER A 104 10.29 -17.31 8.42
C SER A 104 9.12 -18.29 8.63
N ASN A 105 9.43 -19.55 8.84
CA ASN A 105 8.39 -20.55 9.09
C ASN A 105 7.51 -20.22 10.30
N GLU A 106 8.09 -19.61 11.33
CA GLU A 106 7.39 -19.20 12.53
C GLU A 106 6.38 -18.10 12.21
N GLU A 107 6.80 -17.05 11.50
CA GLU A 107 5.92 -15.93 11.07
C GLU A 107 4.79 -16.42 10.16
N ILE A 108 5.08 -17.35 9.23
CA ILE A 108 4.07 -17.93 8.33
C ILE A 108 3.03 -18.71 9.14
N LEU A 109 3.45 -19.56 10.08
CA LEU A 109 2.53 -20.33 10.92
C LEU A 109 1.70 -19.43 11.83
N GLU A 110 2.26 -18.32 12.30
CA GLU A 110 1.54 -17.32 13.09
C GLU A 110 0.36 -16.72 12.32
N ILE A 111 0.59 -16.23 11.09
CA ILE A 111 -0.49 -15.64 10.28
C ILE A 111 -1.50 -16.68 9.79
N VAL A 112 -1.08 -17.91 9.56
CA VAL A 112 -1.98 -19.04 9.30
C VAL A 112 -2.90 -19.27 10.50
N GLY A 113 -2.36 -19.23 11.71
CA GLY A 113 -3.14 -19.31 12.96
C GLY A 113 -4.18 -18.20 13.06
N VAL A 114 -3.81 -16.95 12.78
CA VAL A 114 -4.74 -15.80 12.76
C VAL A 114 -5.85 -16.01 11.74
N ALA A 115 -5.50 -16.36 10.50
CA ALA A 115 -6.47 -16.56 9.42
C ALA A 115 -7.45 -17.71 9.69
N ASN A 116 -6.99 -18.79 10.29
CA ASN A 116 -7.84 -19.93 10.65
C ASN A 116 -8.76 -19.60 11.84
N THR A 117 -8.29 -18.77 12.75
CA THR A 117 -9.10 -18.33 13.92
C THR A 117 -10.18 -17.32 13.50
N PHE A 118 -9.88 -16.46 12.55
CA PHE A 118 -10.75 -15.39 12.08
C PHE A 118 -11.00 -15.50 10.55
N PRO A 119 -11.86 -16.43 10.11
CA PRO A 119 -12.09 -16.70 8.68
C PRO A 119 -12.73 -15.53 7.93
N GLU A 120 -13.23 -14.51 8.64
CA GLU A 120 -13.72 -13.26 8.05
C GLU A 120 -12.59 -12.38 7.50
N ILE A 121 -11.34 -12.56 7.97
CA ILE A 121 -10.17 -11.87 7.42
C ILE A 121 -9.94 -12.40 5.99
N VAL A 122 -10.09 -11.51 5.02
CA VAL A 122 -9.94 -11.88 3.61
C VAL A 122 -8.47 -11.90 3.20
N PHE A 123 -7.68 -10.95 3.69
CA PHE A 123 -6.32 -10.69 3.20
C PHE A 123 -5.26 -11.20 4.17
N VAL A 124 -4.34 -12.00 3.64
CA VAL A 124 -3.15 -12.51 4.34
C VAL A 124 -1.94 -12.27 3.45
N GLY A 125 -0.85 -11.75 3.97
CA GLY A 125 0.26 -11.40 3.10
C GLY A 125 1.65 -11.67 3.65
N LEU A 126 2.58 -11.86 2.69
CA LEU A 126 4.02 -11.87 2.90
C LEU A 126 4.62 -10.58 2.37
N ASP A 127 5.37 -9.89 3.22
CA ASP A 127 5.93 -8.58 2.95
C ASP A 127 7.43 -8.55 3.24
N VAL A 128 8.22 -8.39 2.19
CA VAL A 128 9.69 -8.27 2.23
C VAL A 128 10.14 -7.09 1.35
N ALA A 129 11.27 -6.48 1.71
CA ALA A 129 11.82 -5.39 0.91
C ALA A 129 12.24 -5.83 -0.50
N ASN A 130 12.67 -7.09 -0.63
CA ASN A 130 13.12 -7.68 -1.90
C ASN A 130 12.36 -8.99 -2.19
N GLY A 131 11.31 -8.89 -2.99
CA GLY A 131 10.49 -10.02 -3.43
C GLY A 131 11.09 -10.87 -4.56
N TYR A 132 12.36 -10.63 -4.94
CA TYR A 132 13.03 -11.32 -6.06
C TYR A 132 13.81 -12.56 -5.64
N THR A 133 13.79 -12.93 -4.36
CA THR A 133 14.52 -14.10 -3.88
C THR A 133 13.76 -15.41 -4.14
N ILE A 134 14.48 -16.48 -4.42
CA ILE A 134 13.89 -17.83 -4.58
C ILE A 134 13.12 -18.23 -3.31
N ASN A 135 13.68 -17.95 -2.13
CA ASN A 135 13.02 -18.21 -0.85
C ASN A 135 11.68 -17.51 -0.72
N PHE A 136 11.52 -16.31 -1.29
CA PHE A 136 10.25 -15.59 -1.25
C PHE A 136 9.17 -16.32 -2.04
N VAL A 137 9.50 -16.78 -3.26
CA VAL A 137 8.59 -17.56 -4.09
C VAL A 137 8.16 -18.86 -3.40
N GLU A 138 9.12 -19.59 -2.82
CA GLU A 138 8.83 -20.82 -2.07
C GLU A 138 7.96 -20.55 -0.82
N SER A 139 8.17 -19.43 -0.16
CA SER A 139 7.34 -19.01 1.00
C SER A 139 5.88 -18.73 0.61
N ILE A 140 5.65 -18.17 -0.59
CA ILE A 140 4.29 -17.99 -1.12
C ILE A 140 3.61 -19.34 -1.37
N LYS A 141 4.33 -20.29 -2.00
CA LYS A 141 3.82 -21.63 -2.23
C LYS A 141 3.49 -22.34 -0.91
N LEU A 142 4.37 -22.18 0.09
CA LEU A 142 4.17 -22.74 1.42
C LEU A 142 2.93 -22.14 2.09
N LEU A 143 2.79 -20.81 2.09
CA LEU A 143 1.62 -20.14 2.65
C LEU A 143 0.33 -20.59 1.96
N ARG A 144 0.34 -20.67 0.62
CA ARG A 144 -0.81 -21.15 -0.14
C ARG A 144 -1.15 -22.60 0.21
N SER A 145 -0.16 -23.47 0.42
CA SER A 145 -0.38 -24.86 0.82
C SER A 145 -1.05 -24.99 2.20
N HIS A 146 -0.74 -24.10 3.14
CA HIS A 146 -1.36 -24.07 4.46
C HIS A 146 -2.78 -23.50 4.45
N LEU A 147 -3.02 -22.46 3.65
CA LEU A 147 -4.31 -21.75 3.63
C LEU A 147 -5.29 -22.34 2.62
N GLY A 148 -4.82 -23.09 1.62
CA GLY A 148 -5.67 -23.51 0.51
C GLY A 148 -6.36 -22.32 -0.15
N ASN A 149 -7.67 -22.32 -0.19
CA ASN A 149 -8.51 -21.21 -0.67
C ASN A 149 -9.13 -20.34 0.46
N ASN A 150 -8.70 -20.54 1.70
CA ASN A 150 -9.30 -19.86 2.86
C ASN A 150 -8.94 -18.39 2.97
N ALA A 151 -7.89 -17.92 2.28
CA ALA A 151 -7.49 -16.52 2.30
C ALA A 151 -6.96 -16.04 0.94
N THR A 152 -7.10 -14.75 0.69
CA THR A 152 -6.51 -14.05 -0.44
C THR A 152 -5.08 -13.64 -0.09
N ILE A 153 -4.10 -14.16 -0.84
CA ILE A 153 -2.68 -13.93 -0.55
C ILE A 153 -2.16 -12.68 -1.25
N ILE A 154 -1.59 -11.77 -0.45
CA ILE A 154 -0.82 -10.61 -0.91
C ILE A 154 0.67 -10.94 -0.83
N ALA A 155 1.44 -10.64 -1.86
CA ALA A 155 2.88 -10.87 -1.89
C ALA A 155 3.64 -9.68 -2.50
N GLY A 156 4.74 -9.27 -1.87
CA GLY A 156 5.62 -8.21 -2.38
C GLY A 156 6.83 -7.92 -1.49
N ASN A 157 7.69 -6.96 -1.92
CA ASN A 157 7.46 -6.07 -3.05
C ASN A 157 8.32 -6.43 -4.27
N VAL A 158 7.75 -6.19 -5.41
CA VAL A 158 8.40 -6.29 -6.72
C VAL A 158 8.03 -5.08 -7.58
N VAL A 159 8.69 -4.90 -8.73
CA VAL A 159 8.45 -3.74 -9.63
C VAL A 159 8.44 -4.11 -11.11
N THR A 160 8.54 -5.40 -11.46
CA THR A 160 8.63 -5.86 -12.85
C THR A 160 7.48 -6.81 -13.21
N ALA A 161 7.12 -6.81 -14.48
CA ALA A 161 6.03 -7.62 -15.03
C ALA A 161 6.28 -9.13 -14.87
N ASP A 162 7.49 -9.57 -15.17
CA ASP A 162 7.91 -10.97 -15.08
C ASP A 162 7.80 -11.51 -13.64
N MET A 163 8.31 -10.75 -12.65
CA MET A 163 8.24 -11.17 -11.27
C MET A 163 6.81 -11.09 -10.72
N THR A 164 6.02 -10.13 -11.16
CA THR A 164 4.59 -10.07 -10.83
C THR A 164 3.86 -11.33 -11.28
N ALA A 165 4.09 -11.76 -12.52
CA ALA A 165 3.51 -13.00 -13.05
C ALA A 165 4.01 -14.23 -12.27
N GLU A 166 5.29 -14.30 -11.94
CA GLU A 166 5.87 -15.41 -11.16
C GLU A 166 5.23 -15.56 -9.78
N LEU A 167 5.03 -14.45 -9.05
CA LEU A 167 4.38 -14.47 -7.73
C LEU A 167 2.92 -14.92 -7.81
N ILE A 168 2.17 -14.50 -8.83
CA ILE A 168 0.78 -14.94 -9.05
C ILE A 168 0.74 -16.42 -9.36
N LEU A 169 1.60 -16.91 -10.25
CA LEU A 169 1.69 -18.33 -10.58
C LEU A 169 2.12 -19.18 -9.37
N ALA A 170 2.89 -18.61 -8.45
CA ALA A 170 3.28 -19.28 -7.20
C ALA A 170 2.14 -19.38 -6.18
N GLY A 171 1.03 -18.66 -6.37
CA GLY A 171 -0.15 -18.72 -5.49
C GLY A 171 -0.60 -17.40 -4.88
N ALA A 172 0.02 -16.27 -5.21
CA ALA A 172 -0.45 -14.96 -4.80
C ALA A 172 -1.69 -14.54 -5.61
N ASP A 173 -2.67 -13.95 -4.97
CA ASP A 173 -3.83 -13.32 -5.62
C ASP A 173 -3.55 -11.87 -5.98
N ILE A 174 -2.77 -11.20 -5.16
CA ILE A 174 -2.46 -9.77 -5.27
C ILE A 174 -0.95 -9.59 -5.10
N VAL A 175 -0.33 -8.86 -6.01
CA VAL A 175 1.10 -8.51 -5.91
C VAL A 175 1.26 -7.06 -5.48
N LYS A 176 2.08 -6.85 -4.46
CA LYS A 176 2.40 -5.52 -3.95
C LYS A 176 3.59 -4.93 -4.71
N VAL A 177 3.36 -3.83 -5.42
CA VAL A 177 4.27 -3.22 -6.39
C VAL A 177 4.84 -1.93 -5.85
N GLY A 178 6.17 -1.88 -5.71
CA GLY A 178 6.90 -0.68 -5.30
C GLY A 178 8.20 -0.99 -4.57
N ILE A 179 9.31 -0.42 -5.03
CA ILE A 179 10.62 -0.47 -4.37
C ILE A 179 11.24 0.92 -4.42
N GLY A 180 11.56 1.46 -3.25
CA GLY A 180 12.25 2.75 -3.13
C GLY A 180 11.38 3.99 -3.26
N GLY A 181 10.05 3.86 -3.39
CA GLY A 181 9.12 4.98 -3.58
C GLY A 181 8.50 5.55 -2.31
N GLY A 182 8.67 4.93 -1.15
CA GLY A 182 8.06 5.39 0.11
C GLY A 182 8.64 6.72 0.60
N SER A 183 7.83 7.53 1.28
CA SER A 183 8.22 8.87 1.77
C SER A 183 9.38 8.87 2.78
N VAL A 184 9.54 7.78 3.52
CA VAL A 184 10.65 7.56 4.48
C VAL A 184 11.61 6.47 4.03
N CYS A 185 11.50 6.01 2.76
CA CYS A 185 12.39 5.02 2.16
C CYS A 185 13.67 5.70 1.63
N THR A 186 14.82 5.09 1.89
CA THR A 186 16.13 5.56 1.39
C THR A 186 16.82 4.52 0.50
N THR A 187 16.13 3.47 0.08
CA THR A 187 16.69 2.37 -0.72
C THR A 187 17.36 2.89 -1.99
N ARG A 188 16.72 3.78 -2.75
CA ARG A 188 17.30 4.36 -4.00
C ARG A 188 18.64 5.07 -3.74
N ILE A 189 18.73 5.80 -2.62
CA ILE A 189 19.94 6.56 -2.26
C ILE A 189 21.04 5.62 -1.76
N LYS A 190 20.69 4.62 -0.98
CA LYS A 190 21.65 3.70 -0.33
C LYS A 190 22.15 2.61 -1.25
N THR A 191 21.31 2.12 -2.16
CA THR A 191 21.61 0.93 -2.96
C THR A 191 21.66 1.18 -4.47
N GLY A 192 21.11 2.30 -4.94
CA GLY A 192 20.89 2.56 -6.38
C GLY A 192 19.75 1.72 -6.99
N ILE A 193 19.01 0.96 -6.16
CA ILE A 193 17.92 0.10 -6.60
C ILE A 193 16.59 0.86 -6.51
N GLY A 194 15.75 0.69 -7.52
CA GLY A 194 14.42 1.27 -7.55
C GLY A 194 13.82 1.21 -8.95
N TYR A 195 12.57 1.61 -9.05
CA TYR A 195 11.84 1.70 -10.32
C TYR A 195 10.81 2.83 -10.22
N PRO A 196 10.66 3.70 -11.22
CA PRO A 196 9.65 4.76 -11.22
C PRO A 196 8.24 4.19 -11.11
N GLN A 197 7.49 4.67 -10.14
CA GLN A 197 6.29 3.98 -9.65
C GLN A 197 5.14 3.93 -10.67
N LEU A 198 4.93 4.99 -11.45
CA LEU A 198 3.87 4.98 -12.47
C LEU A 198 4.10 3.88 -13.51
N SER A 199 5.32 3.79 -14.04
CA SER A 199 5.69 2.76 -15.01
C SER A 199 5.62 1.37 -14.40
N ALA A 200 6.10 1.18 -13.17
CA ALA A 200 5.97 -0.10 -12.45
C ALA A 200 4.51 -0.54 -12.33
N VAL A 201 3.61 0.37 -11.95
CA VAL A 201 2.17 0.07 -11.83
C VAL A 201 1.57 -0.34 -13.17
N ILE A 202 1.84 0.40 -14.25
CA ILE A 202 1.31 0.08 -15.59
C ILE A 202 1.76 -1.31 -16.03
N GLU A 203 3.06 -1.60 -15.95
CA GLU A 203 3.66 -2.85 -16.42
C GLU A 203 3.21 -4.05 -15.58
N CYS A 204 3.19 -3.90 -14.25
CA CYS A 204 2.78 -4.97 -13.34
C CYS A 204 1.26 -5.21 -13.37
N ALA A 205 0.43 -4.17 -13.53
CA ALA A 205 -1.00 -4.30 -13.69
C ALA A 205 -1.36 -5.10 -14.96
N ASP A 206 -0.71 -4.77 -16.08
CA ASP A 206 -0.91 -5.48 -17.33
C ASP A 206 -0.57 -6.97 -17.20
N ALA A 207 0.57 -7.28 -16.62
CA ALA A 207 1.01 -8.66 -16.37
C ALA A 207 0.05 -9.42 -15.43
N ALA A 208 -0.38 -8.79 -14.32
CA ALA A 208 -1.27 -9.42 -13.36
C ALA A 208 -2.66 -9.68 -13.94
N HIS A 209 -3.26 -8.68 -14.57
CA HIS A 209 -4.59 -8.79 -15.15
C HIS A 209 -4.66 -9.84 -16.27
N GLY A 210 -3.58 -9.99 -17.05
CA GLY A 210 -3.48 -11.00 -18.10
C GLY A 210 -3.62 -12.44 -17.63
N ILE A 211 -3.34 -12.71 -16.36
CA ILE A 211 -3.39 -14.05 -15.75
C ILE A 211 -4.38 -14.14 -14.58
N GLY A 212 -5.27 -13.18 -14.44
CA GLY A 212 -6.33 -13.16 -13.42
C GLY A 212 -5.92 -12.69 -12.04
N GLY A 213 -4.71 -12.15 -11.88
CA GLY A 213 -4.24 -11.56 -10.63
C GLY A 213 -4.56 -10.07 -10.50
N HIS A 214 -4.20 -9.51 -9.36
CA HIS A 214 -4.38 -8.09 -9.03
C HIS A 214 -3.10 -7.48 -8.50
N ILE A 215 -3.03 -6.15 -8.44
CA ILE A 215 -1.88 -5.44 -7.84
C ILE A 215 -2.30 -4.39 -6.82
N ILE A 216 -1.40 -4.15 -5.87
CA ILE A 216 -1.43 -2.99 -4.98
C ILE A 216 -0.30 -2.06 -5.41
N ALA A 217 -0.59 -0.80 -5.70
CA ALA A 217 0.43 0.24 -5.85
C ALA A 217 0.87 0.70 -4.46
N ASP A 218 2.11 0.40 -4.09
CA ASP A 218 2.67 0.67 -2.76
C ASP A 218 3.85 1.65 -2.85
N GLY A 219 3.68 2.83 -2.28
CA GLY A 219 4.66 3.91 -2.28
C GLY A 219 4.45 4.95 -3.39
N GLY A 220 5.10 6.09 -3.22
CA GLY A 220 5.08 7.22 -4.16
C GLY A 220 3.87 8.14 -4.07
N CYS A 221 2.82 7.79 -3.34
CA CYS A 221 1.64 8.64 -3.15
C CYS A 221 1.85 9.62 -1.99
N ASN A 222 1.84 10.92 -2.30
CA ASN A 222 1.91 12.01 -1.33
C ASN A 222 0.63 12.86 -1.30
N SER A 223 -0.29 12.59 -2.22
CA SER A 223 -1.56 13.32 -2.38
C SER A 223 -2.65 12.39 -2.94
N SER A 224 -3.90 12.83 -2.84
CA SER A 224 -5.01 12.16 -3.52
C SER A 224 -4.83 12.12 -5.05
N GLY A 225 -4.18 13.13 -5.62
CA GLY A 225 -3.84 13.17 -7.05
C GLY A 225 -2.89 12.06 -7.47
N ASP A 226 -1.89 11.71 -6.65
CA ASP A 226 -1.00 10.57 -6.92
C ASP A 226 -1.76 9.24 -6.83
N MET A 227 -2.67 9.10 -5.87
CA MET A 227 -3.53 7.92 -5.76
C MET A 227 -4.43 7.76 -6.99
N VAL A 228 -4.99 8.87 -7.50
CA VAL A 228 -5.76 8.87 -8.75
C VAL A 228 -4.90 8.39 -9.92
N LYS A 229 -3.65 8.84 -10.03
CA LYS A 229 -2.73 8.39 -11.08
C LYS A 229 -2.41 6.90 -10.95
N ALA A 230 -2.26 6.38 -9.74
CA ALA A 230 -2.07 4.95 -9.49
C ALA A 230 -3.27 4.12 -9.95
N PHE A 231 -4.49 4.50 -9.58
CA PHE A 231 -5.71 3.84 -10.06
C PHE A 231 -5.86 3.95 -11.58
N ALA A 232 -5.60 5.13 -12.13
CA ALA A 232 -5.65 5.38 -13.56
C ALA A 232 -4.64 4.54 -14.36
N ALA A 233 -3.49 4.23 -13.75
CA ALA A 233 -2.46 3.36 -14.32
C ALA A 233 -2.80 1.86 -14.25
N GLY A 234 -3.89 1.48 -13.60
CA GLY A 234 -4.36 0.11 -13.52
C GLY A 234 -4.22 -0.56 -12.15
N ALA A 235 -3.76 0.14 -11.11
CA ALA A 235 -3.74 -0.42 -9.77
C ALA A 235 -5.14 -0.83 -9.31
N ASP A 236 -5.28 -2.03 -8.77
CA ASP A 236 -6.52 -2.50 -8.17
C ASP A 236 -6.71 -1.91 -6.77
N PHE A 237 -5.63 -1.84 -6.03
CA PHE A 237 -5.53 -1.23 -4.70
C PHE A 237 -4.40 -0.21 -4.66
N VAL A 238 -4.52 0.78 -3.78
CA VAL A 238 -3.45 1.73 -3.46
C VAL A 238 -3.14 1.66 -1.97
N MET A 239 -1.87 1.43 -1.63
CA MET A 239 -1.40 1.42 -0.25
C MET A 239 -0.74 2.75 0.08
N ILE A 240 -1.10 3.33 1.22
CA ILE A 240 -0.58 4.59 1.71
C ILE A 240 -0.08 4.46 3.15
N GLY A 241 1.00 5.15 3.45
CA GLY A 241 1.63 5.20 4.78
C GLY A 241 1.80 6.63 5.24
N GLY A 242 2.70 7.39 4.63
CA GLY A 242 3.00 8.78 5.00
C GLY A 242 1.79 9.72 5.01
N MET A 243 0.83 9.51 4.12
CA MET A 243 -0.41 10.29 4.10
C MET A 243 -1.29 10.07 5.33
N LEU A 244 -1.14 8.93 6.01
CA LEU A 244 -1.88 8.61 7.25
C LEU A 244 -1.08 8.92 8.51
N ALA A 245 0.20 9.27 8.40
CA ALA A 245 1.04 9.57 9.55
C ALA A 245 0.62 10.87 10.24
N GLY A 246 0.86 10.95 11.55
CA GLY A 246 0.57 12.12 12.37
C GLY A 246 -0.84 12.21 12.91
N HIS A 247 -1.68 11.20 12.70
CA HIS A 247 -3.03 11.15 13.25
C HIS A 247 -3.08 10.44 14.60
N GLU A 248 -4.12 10.73 15.38
CA GLU A 248 -4.30 10.16 16.72
C GLU A 248 -4.45 8.64 16.72
N GLU A 249 -4.88 8.07 15.61
CA GLU A 249 -5.02 6.62 15.43
C GLU A 249 -3.70 5.89 15.14
N CYS A 250 -2.61 6.64 14.95
CA CYS A 250 -1.26 6.11 14.77
C CYS A 250 -0.61 5.74 16.11
N ASP A 251 0.26 4.71 16.08
CA ASP A 251 1.15 4.35 17.20
C ASP A 251 2.53 4.98 17.00
N GLY A 252 2.60 6.30 17.07
CA GLY A 252 3.83 7.09 16.97
C GLY A 252 4.10 7.87 18.26
N LYS A 253 5.39 8.10 18.54
CA LYS A 253 5.78 8.94 19.69
C LYS A 253 5.38 10.38 19.41
N LEU A 254 4.58 10.95 20.32
CA LEU A 254 4.18 12.36 20.24
C LEU A 254 5.33 13.29 20.58
N VAL A 255 5.39 14.42 19.89
CA VAL A 255 6.36 15.50 20.08
C VAL A 255 5.62 16.72 20.58
N PHE A 256 6.11 17.33 21.66
CA PHE A 256 5.54 18.50 22.31
C PHE A 256 6.56 19.65 22.27
N GLU A 257 6.07 20.89 22.29
CA GLU A 257 6.90 22.05 22.61
C GLU A 257 6.86 22.33 24.11
N ASP A 258 7.90 22.97 24.63
CA ASP A 258 7.96 23.38 26.04
C ASP A 258 6.72 24.24 26.38
N ASP A 259 6.08 23.92 27.52
CA ASP A 259 4.87 24.57 28.02
C ASP A 259 3.58 24.40 27.19
N ASN A 260 3.59 23.60 26.11
CA ASN A 260 2.38 23.33 25.35
C ASN A 260 1.84 21.91 25.65
N PRO A 261 0.63 21.75 26.20
CA PRO A 261 0.05 20.45 26.48
C PRO A 261 -0.43 19.70 25.21
N GLU A 262 -0.58 20.41 24.09
CA GLU A 262 -0.99 19.81 22.83
C GLU A 262 0.21 19.33 22.02
N PRO A 263 0.14 18.14 21.40
CA PRO A 263 1.22 17.64 20.56
C PRO A 263 1.33 18.48 19.28
N ILE A 264 2.57 18.84 18.92
CA ILE A 264 2.86 19.55 17.67
C ILE A 264 3.23 18.59 16.53
N GLY A 265 3.66 17.38 16.86
CA GLY A 265 4.10 16.40 15.89
C GLY A 265 4.08 14.97 16.41
N MET A 266 4.43 14.06 15.51
CA MET A 266 4.56 12.63 15.78
C MET A 266 5.77 12.08 15.05
N GLU A 267 6.55 11.20 15.68
CA GLU A 267 7.60 10.44 15.00
C GLU A 267 7.01 9.45 14.01
N PHE A 268 7.53 9.48 12.78
CA PHE A 268 7.20 8.56 11.71
C PHE A 268 8.47 8.01 11.09
N TYR A 269 8.55 6.70 10.89
CA TYR A 269 9.78 6.05 10.42
C TYR A 269 9.50 4.89 9.46
N GLY A 270 10.47 4.65 8.56
CA GLY A 270 10.46 3.50 7.67
C GLY A 270 10.76 2.20 8.43
N MET A 271 10.20 1.08 7.98
CA MET A 271 10.37 -0.25 8.62
C MET A 271 11.82 -0.78 8.53
N ALA A 272 12.64 -0.25 7.62
CA ALA A 272 14.07 -0.52 7.53
C ALA A 272 14.95 0.59 8.12
N SER A 273 14.40 1.46 8.97
CA SER A 273 15.12 2.50 9.70
C SER A 273 15.79 1.96 10.96
N LYS A 274 16.76 2.72 11.48
CA LYS A 274 17.38 2.42 12.78
C LYS A 274 16.34 2.34 13.90
N THR A 275 15.36 3.24 13.93
CA THR A 275 14.30 3.26 14.93
C THR A 275 13.49 1.96 14.92
N ALA A 276 13.10 1.46 13.74
CA ALA A 276 12.40 0.19 13.63
C ALA A 276 13.27 -0.99 14.07
N MET A 277 14.55 -1.01 13.66
CA MET A 277 15.49 -2.06 14.07
C MET A 277 15.72 -2.09 15.57
N ASP A 278 15.79 -0.93 16.22
CA ASP A 278 15.94 -0.81 17.67
C ASP A 278 14.70 -1.30 18.41
N LYS A 279 13.51 -0.94 17.91
CA LYS A 279 12.22 -1.35 18.51
C LYS A 279 11.98 -2.87 18.44
N HIS A 280 12.41 -3.51 17.35
CA HIS A 280 12.16 -4.93 17.10
C HIS A 280 13.34 -5.87 17.42
N GLY A 281 14.42 -5.35 18.03
CA GLY A 281 15.51 -6.16 18.59
C GLY A 281 16.39 -6.87 17.58
N HIS A 282 16.49 -6.37 16.34
CA HIS A 282 17.37 -6.95 15.32
C HIS A 282 18.84 -6.71 15.65
N SER A 283 19.54 -7.75 16.15
CA SER A 283 20.90 -7.69 16.67
C SER A 283 22.01 -7.59 15.61
N ASN A 284 21.72 -7.92 14.33
CA ASN A 284 22.72 -7.96 13.26
C ASN A 284 22.77 -6.64 12.46
N ARG A 285 23.17 -5.53 13.11
CA ARG A 285 23.23 -4.20 12.50
C ARG A 285 24.40 -3.99 11.53
N GLU A 286 25.51 -4.71 11.73
CA GLU A 286 26.76 -4.48 11.00
C GLU A 286 26.69 -4.80 9.50
N TYR A 287 25.75 -5.66 9.10
CA TYR A 287 25.61 -6.13 7.71
C TYR A 287 24.41 -5.53 6.96
N ARG A 288 23.53 -4.78 7.63
CA ARG A 288 22.35 -4.18 7.01
C ARG A 288 22.52 -2.67 6.83
N GLY A 289 22.45 -2.22 5.58
CA GLY A 289 22.29 -0.80 5.28
C GLY A 289 20.98 -0.27 5.85
N GLU A 290 21.01 0.95 6.35
CA GLU A 290 19.83 1.67 6.82
C GLU A 290 19.06 2.20 5.59
N GLU A 291 17.95 1.58 5.23
CA GLU A 291 17.14 1.91 4.05
C GLU A 291 15.85 2.68 4.40
N GLY A 292 15.74 3.19 5.61
CA GLY A 292 14.65 4.02 6.08
C GLY A 292 15.14 5.16 6.95
N LYS A 293 14.37 6.24 7.01
CA LYS A 293 14.61 7.40 7.88
C LYS A 293 13.49 7.59 8.89
N THR A 294 13.80 8.30 9.98
CA THR A 294 12.84 8.78 10.97
C THR A 294 12.65 10.28 10.76
N VAL A 295 11.42 10.71 10.75
CA VAL A 295 11.02 12.11 10.61
C VAL A 295 9.96 12.45 11.65
N THR A 296 9.85 13.74 12.00
CA THR A 296 8.71 14.27 12.75
C THR A 296 7.72 14.84 11.73
N VAL A 297 6.48 14.34 11.75
CA VAL A 297 5.38 14.86 10.93
C VAL A 297 4.46 15.69 11.80
N PRO A 298 3.77 16.71 11.26
CA PRO A 298 2.79 17.48 12.02
C PRO A 298 1.71 16.58 12.64
N TYR A 299 1.27 16.89 13.85
CA TYR A 299 0.09 16.26 14.44
C TYR A 299 -1.18 16.78 13.74
N ARG A 300 -2.08 15.86 13.36
CA ARG A 300 -3.23 16.17 12.49
C ARG A 300 -4.58 15.85 13.13
N GLY A 301 -4.61 15.38 14.39
CA GLY A 301 -5.85 14.94 15.03
C GLY A 301 -6.45 13.70 14.36
N SER A 302 -7.77 13.59 14.31
CA SER A 302 -8.44 12.40 13.77
C SER A 302 -8.21 12.20 12.28
N ILE A 303 -8.04 10.93 11.87
CA ILE A 303 -7.90 10.49 10.47
C ILE A 303 -9.13 10.77 9.62
N GLU A 304 -10.30 10.98 10.21
CA GLU A 304 -11.57 11.15 9.49
C GLU A 304 -11.55 12.29 8.48
N HIS A 305 -10.91 13.41 8.82
CA HIS A 305 -10.77 14.54 7.91
C HIS A 305 -9.89 14.20 6.71
N THR A 306 -8.75 13.57 6.95
CA THR A 306 -7.83 13.15 5.88
C THR A 306 -8.48 12.09 4.98
N ALA A 307 -9.18 11.11 5.55
CA ALA A 307 -9.90 10.10 4.78
C ALA A 307 -10.98 10.73 3.90
N SER A 308 -11.75 11.66 4.45
CA SER A 308 -12.78 12.39 3.69
C SER A 308 -12.19 13.22 2.55
N ASP A 309 -11.07 13.90 2.80
CA ASP A 309 -10.36 14.71 1.79
C ASP A 309 -9.81 13.83 0.65
N ILE A 310 -9.20 12.71 0.98
CA ILE A 310 -8.71 11.72 0.00
C ILE A 310 -9.86 11.25 -0.89
N LEU A 311 -10.96 10.79 -0.31
CA LEU A 311 -12.13 10.32 -1.07
C LEU A 311 -12.74 11.41 -1.92
N GLY A 312 -12.83 12.63 -1.40
CA GLY A 312 -13.30 13.82 -2.12
C GLY A 312 -12.43 14.14 -3.33
N GLY A 313 -11.11 14.09 -3.17
CA GLY A 313 -10.14 14.31 -4.24
C GLY A 313 -10.28 13.29 -5.36
N ILE A 314 -10.41 12.00 -5.01
CA ILE A 314 -10.59 10.92 -6.00
C ILE A 314 -11.92 11.09 -6.74
N ARG A 315 -13.03 11.39 -6.05
CA ARG A 315 -14.32 11.67 -6.70
C ARG A 315 -14.22 12.85 -7.66
N SER A 316 -13.56 13.92 -7.22
CA SER A 316 -13.33 15.09 -8.05
C SER A 316 -12.61 14.75 -9.36
N ALA A 317 -11.53 13.99 -9.27
CA ALA A 317 -10.77 13.55 -10.45
C ALA A 317 -11.63 12.71 -11.41
N CYS A 318 -12.44 11.82 -10.88
CA CYS A 318 -13.38 11.02 -11.69
C CYS A 318 -14.37 11.90 -12.47
N THR A 319 -14.85 12.99 -11.87
CA THR A 319 -15.73 13.93 -12.60
C THR A 319 -15.01 14.65 -13.73
N TYR A 320 -13.73 14.97 -13.58
CA TYR A 320 -12.93 15.63 -14.63
C TYR A 320 -12.70 14.78 -15.89
N VAL A 321 -12.81 13.46 -15.77
CA VAL A 321 -12.58 12.53 -16.89
C VAL A 321 -13.83 11.76 -17.29
N GLY A 322 -14.94 11.95 -16.58
CA GLY A 322 -16.22 11.26 -16.87
C GLY A 322 -16.28 9.82 -16.39
N ALA A 323 -15.45 9.43 -15.40
CA ALA A 323 -15.49 8.11 -14.81
C ALA A 323 -16.57 8.05 -13.71
N LYS A 324 -17.70 7.40 -13.99
CA LYS A 324 -18.79 7.23 -13.02
C LYS A 324 -18.43 6.31 -11.87
N ARG A 325 -17.53 5.36 -12.10
CA ARG A 325 -17.05 4.40 -11.10
C ARG A 325 -15.53 4.41 -11.10
N LEU A 326 -14.92 4.19 -9.94
CA LEU A 326 -13.46 4.10 -9.83
C LEU A 326 -12.87 3.09 -10.82
N LYS A 327 -13.55 1.95 -11.06
CA LYS A 327 -13.12 0.93 -12.01
C LYS A 327 -13.06 1.39 -13.47
N ASP A 328 -13.74 2.47 -13.81
CA ASP A 328 -13.75 3.02 -15.17
C ASP A 328 -12.62 4.03 -15.40
N LEU A 329 -11.94 4.45 -14.34
CA LEU A 329 -10.89 5.46 -14.39
C LEU A 329 -9.77 5.15 -15.39
N PRO A 330 -9.20 3.93 -15.47
CA PRO A 330 -8.17 3.61 -16.47
C PRO A 330 -8.63 3.83 -17.91
N LYS A 331 -9.87 3.47 -18.22
CA LYS A 331 -10.45 3.65 -19.58
C LYS A 331 -10.72 5.10 -19.92
N CYS A 332 -10.94 5.95 -18.92
CA CYS A 332 -11.20 7.38 -19.06
C CYS A 332 -9.91 8.21 -19.06
N THR A 333 -8.77 7.62 -18.75
CA THR A 333 -7.51 8.36 -18.54
C THR A 333 -6.70 8.49 -19.82
N THR A 334 -6.12 9.66 -19.99
CA THR A 334 -4.97 9.93 -20.85
C THR A 334 -3.95 10.69 -20.03
N PHE A 335 -2.76 10.13 -19.88
CA PHE A 335 -1.64 10.82 -19.24
C PHE A 335 -0.95 11.76 -20.21
N VAL A 336 -0.53 12.91 -19.72
CA VAL A 336 0.36 13.85 -20.42
C VAL A 336 1.65 13.98 -19.64
N LYS A 337 2.80 13.86 -20.32
CA LYS A 337 4.10 14.09 -19.69
C LYS A 337 4.31 15.57 -19.42
N VAL A 338 4.89 15.88 -18.27
CA VAL A 338 5.11 17.25 -17.81
C VAL A 338 6.48 17.40 -17.16
N ASN A 339 7.02 18.61 -17.15
CA ASN A 339 8.35 18.87 -16.58
C ASN A 339 8.27 19.40 -15.14
N ASN A 340 7.43 20.39 -14.90
CA ASN A 340 7.25 21.00 -13.59
C ASN A 340 5.80 21.51 -13.49
N THR A 341 5.05 21.01 -12.52
CA THR A 341 3.58 21.12 -12.54
C THR A 341 2.96 21.66 -11.28
N HIS A 342 3.74 21.79 -10.20
CA HIS A 342 3.22 22.29 -8.94
C HIS A 342 3.49 23.78 -8.77
N ASN A 343 2.45 24.51 -8.47
CA ASN A 343 2.59 25.87 -7.95
C ASN A 343 2.95 25.78 -6.48
N ARG A 344 4.22 25.99 -6.15
CA ARG A 344 4.77 25.87 -4.79
C ARG A 344 4.90 27.21 -4.06
N ILE A 345 4.18 28.23 -4.49
CA ILE A 345 4.31 29.58 -3.91
C ILE A 345 3.96 29.60 -2.43
N TYR A 346 3.11 28.69 -1.97
CA TYR A 346 2.62 28.62 -0.59
C TYR A 346 2.94 27.29 0.13
N GLU A 347 3.85 26.48 -0.42
CA GLU A 347 4.39 25.28 0.24
C GLU A 347 5.51 25.61 1.21
#